data_f3b65f1e861119498bcdd2187652254d
#
_entry.id   f3b65f1e861119498bcdd2187652254d
#
_cell.length_a   1.000
_cell.length_b   1.000
_cell.length_c   1.000
_cell.angle_alpha   90.00
_cell.angle_beta   90.00
_cell.angle_gamma   90.00
#
_symmetry.space_group_name_H-M   'P 1'
#
loop_
_entity.id
_entity.type
_entity.pdbx_description
1 polymer ?
#
loop_
_entity_poly.entity_id
_entity_poly.type
_entity_poly.pdbx_seq_one_letter_code
_entity_poly.pdbx_strand_id
1 'polypeptide(L)' 'MTKQLNDQLKRESESLELWNSFEPVTVTDERRKTFNVRSEMITRCKLNIQKYRETIAALEEQAGK' A
#
# COMPACT_ATOMS: atom_id res chain seq x y z
N MET A 1 -4.25 -14.49 -13.69
CA MET A 1 -3.69 -13.14 -13.57
C MET A 1 -4.28 -12.34 -12.43
N THR A 2 -5.59 -12.26 -12.33
CA THR A 2 -6.23 -11.50 -11.24
C THR A 2 -5.95 -12.08 -9.86
N LYS A 3 -5.71 -13.39 -9.77
CA LYS A 3 -5.41 -14.04 -8.49
C LYS A 3 -4.15 -13.47 -7.84
N GLN A 4 -3.08 -13.28 -8.62
CA GLN A 4 -1.84 -12.69 -8.10
C GLN A 4 -2.05 -11.25 -7.62
N LEU A 5 -2.83 -10.49 -8.37
CA LEU A 5 -3.14 -9.11 -8.01
C LEU A 5 -3.98 -9.06 -6.73
N ASN A 6 -4.96 -9.95 -6.61
CA ASN A 6 -5.77 -10.04 -5.40
C ASN A 6 -4.95 -10.45 -4.20
N ASP A 7 -4.00 -11.38 -4.36
CA ASP A 7 -3.10 -11.78 -3.28
C ASP A 7 -2.21 -10.63 -2.85
N GLN A 8 -1.69 -9.87 -3.79
CA GLN A 8 -0.87 -8.69 -3.48
C GLN A 8 -1.69 -7.60 -2.83
N LEU A 9 -2.91 -7.38 -3.30
CA LEU A 9 -3.82 -6.43 -2.67
C LEU A 9 -4.09 -6.80 -1.22
N LYS A 10 -4.30 -8.07 -0.95
CA LYS A 10 -4.51 -8.57 0.40
C LYS A 10 -3.28 -8.32 1.28
N ARG A 11 -2.09 -8.61 0.77
CA ARG A 11 -0.84 -8.36 1.49
C ARG A 11 -0.65 -6.88 1.82
N GLU A 12 -0.91 -6.01 0.85
CA GLU A 12 -0.81 -4.56 1.08
C GLU A 12 -1.83 -4.08 2.10
N SER A 13 -3.04 -4.63 2.07
CA SER A 13 -4.08 -4.31 3.05
C SER A 13 -3.66 -4.75 4.45
N GLU A 14 -3.08 -5.93 4.59
CA GLU A 14 -2.56 -6.42 5.87
C GLU A 14 -1.40 -5.56 6.36
N SER A 15 -0.51 -5.16 5.46
CA SER A 15 0.59 -4.25 5.80
C SER A 15 0.07 -2.91 6.27
N LEU A 16 -0.96 -2.37 5.62
CA LEU A 16 -1.57 -1.12 6.02
C LEU A 16 -2.15 -1.20 7.42
N GLU A 17 -2.87 -2.28 7.73
CA GLU A 17 -3.41 -2.50 9.08
C GLU A 17 -2.29 -2.59 10.11
N LEU A 18 -1.22 -3.29 9.78
CA LEU A 18 -0.07 -3.44 10.66
C LEU A 18 0.57 -2.08 10.95
N TRP A 19 0.80 -1.27 9.92
CA TRP A 19 1.37 0.07 10.09
C TRP A 19 0.46 0.99 10.89
N ASN A 20 -0.86 0.87 10.72
CA ASN A 20 -1.83 1.66 11.49
C ASN A 20 -1.82 1.28 12.98
N SER A 21 -1.45 0.04 13.31
CA SER A 21 -1.38 -0.42 14.69
C SER A 21 -0.08 -0.04 15.38
N PHE A 22 0.95 0.34 14.64
CA PHE A 22 2.24 0.78 15.21
C PHE A 22 2.15 2.19 15.74
N GLU A 23 2.96 2.46 16.77
CA GLU A 23 3.16 3.83 17.22
C GLU A 23 3.94 4.61 16.16
N PRO A 24 3.76 5.95 16.08
CA PRO A 24 4.52 6.76 15.14
C PRO A 24 6.03 6.58 15.35
N VAL A 25 6.74 6.25 14.28
CA VAL A 25 8.19 6.09 14.30
C VAL A 25 8.80 7.24 13.52
N THR A 26 9.67 8.00 14.20
CA THR A 26 10.39 9.09 13.56
C THR A 26 11.87 8.70 13.43
N VAL A 27 12.42 8.97 12.26
CA VAL A 27 13.83 8.71 11.97
C VAL A 27 14.46 10.05 11.56
N THR A 28 15.61 10.35 12.13
CA THR A 28 16.36 11.55 11.78
C THR A 28 17.52 11.16 10.88
N ASP A 29 17.64 11.80 9.72
CA ASP A 29 18.71 11.51 8.78
C ASP A 29 19.96 12.36 9.10
N GLU A 30 21.02 12.19 8.27
CA GLU A 30 22.27 12.91 8.43
C GLU A 30 22.12 14.43 8.27
N ARG A 31 21.07 14.87 7.59
CA ARG A 31 20.75 16.27 7.37
C ARG A 31 19.86 16.85 8.47
N ARG A 32 19.66 16.08 9.55
CA ARG A 32 18.81 16.44 10.69
C ARG A 32 17.34 16.66 10.30
N LYS A 33 16.90 16.03 9.20
CA LYS A 33 15.49 16.00 8.84
C LYS A 33 14.83 14.85 9.55
N THR A 34 13.70 15.12 10.17
CA THR A 34 12.93 14.10 10.86
C THR A 34 11.82 13.58 9.93
N PHE A 35 11.76 12.27 9.76
CA PHE A 35 10.76 11.62 8.93
C PHE A 35 9.81 10.80 9.80
N ASN A 36 8.53 10.89 9.51
CA ASN A 36 7.56 9.97 10.07
C ASN A 36 7.45 8.76 9.14
N VAL A 37 8.21 7.72 9.44
CA VAL A 37 8.28 6.51 8.62
C VAL A 37 6.91 5.83 8.51
N ARG A 38 6.16 5.80 9.61
CA ARG A 38 4.83 5.22 9.63
C ARG A 38 3.90 5.92 8.63
N SER A 39 3.89 7.24 8.63
CA SER A 39 3.05 8.02 7.73
C SER A 39 3.40 7.75 6.27
N GLU A 40 4.69 7.70 5.94
CA GLU A 40 5.15 7.40 4.58
C GLU A 40 4.74 6.02 4.14
N MET A 41 4.89 5.02 5.01
CA MET A 41 4.54 3.64 4.69
C MET A 41 3.03 3.47 4.51
N ILE A 42 2.24 4.15 5.33
CA ILE A 42 0.79 4.14 5.19
C ILE A 42 0.37 4.77 3.86
N THR A 43 0.97 5.89 3.48
CA THR A 43 0.71 6.54 2.20
C THR A 43 1.06 5.62 1.02
N ARG A 44 2.22 4.97 1.07
CA ARG A 44 2.63 4.02 0.04
C ARG A 44 1.66 2.86 -0.08
N CYS A 45 1.26 2.27 1.04
CA CYS A 45 0.31 1.17 1.03
C CYS A 45 -1.01 1.58 0.40
N LYS A 46 -1.50 2.76 0.74
CA LYS A 46 -2.75 3.27 0.17
C LYS A 46 -2.66 3.46 -1.34
N LEU A 47 -1.54 4.00 -1.83
CA LEU A 47 -1.32 4.19 -3.26
C LEU A 47 -1.23 2.85 -3.99
N ASN A 48 -0.52 1.89 -3.42
CA ASN A 48 -0.40 0.55 -4.00
C ASN A 48 -1.76 -0.16 -4.06
N ILE A 49 -2.54 -0.06 -3.00
CA ILE A 49 -3.89 -0.64 -2.95
C ILE A 49 -4.76 -0.03 -4.05
N GLN A 50 -4.70 1.27 -4.20
CA GLN A 50 -5.47 1.96 -5.25
C GLN A 50 -5.07 1.47 -6.64
N LYS A 51 -3.77 1.37 -6.91
CA LYS A 51 -3.27 0.90 -8.20
C LYS A 51 -3.71 -0.54 -8.48
N TYR A 52 -3.62 -1.42 -7.49
CA TYR A 52 -4.04 -2.80 -7.66
C TYR A 52 -5.54 -2.90 -7.94
N ARG A 53 -6.36 -2.14 -7.22
CA ARG A 53 -7.81 -2.12 -7.44
C ARG A 53 -8.16 -1.64 -8.84
N GLU A 54 -7.51 -0.57 -9.31
CA GLU A 54 -7.72 -0.04 -10.64
C GLU A 54 -7.32 -1.05 -11.71
N THR A 55 -6.19 -1.72 -11.53
CA THR A 55 -5.71 -2.74 -12.46
C THR A 55 -6.66 -3.93 -12.51
N ILE A 56 -7.12 -4.40 -11.36
CA ILE A 56 -8.06 -5.52 -11.28
C ILE A 56 -9.37 -5.15 -11.98
N ALA A 57 -9.90 -3.96 -11.70
CA ALA A 57 -11.14 -3.49 -12.33
C ALA A 57 -11.00 -3.42 -13.85
N ALA A 58 -9.87 -2.93 -14.34
CA ALA A 58 -9.62 -2.84 -15.77
C ALA A 58 -9.56 -4.23 -16.43
N LEU A 59 -8.90 -5.18 -15.76
CA LEU A 59 -8.80 -6.55 -16.27
C LEU A 59 -10.16 -7.26 -16.25
N GLU A 60 -10.95 -7.07 -15.21
CA GLU A 60 -12.29 -7.65 -15.13
C GLU A 60 -13.21 -7.05 -16.19
N GLU A 61 -13.10 -5.77 -16.45
CA GLU A 61 -13.86 -5.12 -17.50
C GLU A 61 -13.51 -5.68 -18.88
N GLN A 62 -12.23 -5.90 -19.15
CA GLN A 62 -11.79 -6.50 -20.40
C GLN A 62 -12.26 -7.94 -20.53
N ALA A 63 -12.22 -8.71 -19.45
CA ALA A 63 -12.65 -10.09 -19.46
C ALA A 63 -14.17 -10.21 -19.65
N GLY A 64 -14.92 -9.20 -19.25
CA GLY A 64 -16.38 -9.18 -19.39
C GLY A 64 -16.87 -8.87 -20.79
N LYS A 65 -15.98 -8.51 -21.68
CA LYS A 65 -16.31 -8.24 -23.08
C LYS A 65 -16.01 -9.47 -23.93
#